data_f8ec037a9ec3e2dc59f192dbbd1f9941
#
_entry.id   f8ec037a9ec3e2dc59f192dbbd1f9941
#
_cell.length_a   1.000
_cell.length_b   1.000
_cell.length_c   1.000
_cell.angle_alpha   90.00
_cell.angle_beta   90.00
_cell.angle_gamma   90.00
#
_symmetry.space_group_name_H-M   'P 1'
#
loop_
_entity.id
_entity.type
_entity.pdbx_description
1 polymer ?
#
loop_
_entity_poly.entity_id
_entity_poly.type
_entity_poly.pdbx_seq_one_letter_code
_entity_poly.pdbx_strand_id
1 'polypeptide(L)'
;MLFRSWLLLQGTETLSLRVERHVQNVLKVIDYLKTVPEVESISHPSIEGRKDNDLYKKYFPNGGGSIFTFDIKGGKDAARVFIDNLHLFSLLANVADAKSLVIHPASTTHSQETLEELEDQGIHQGTIRLSIGLENIDDIIEDLESGFKALRESGLAK
;
A
#
# COMPACT_ATOMS: atom_id res chain seq x y z
N MET A 1 25.22 24.44 3.71
CA MET A 1 24.66 24.11 2.37
C MET A 1 25.27 22.83 1.79
N LEU A 2 26.58 22.65 1.80
CA LEU A 2 27.30 21.49 1.22
C LEU A 2 26.89 20.12 1.81
N PHE A 3 26.69 20.01 3.13
CA PHE A 3 26.33 18.73 3.78
C PHE A 3 24.96 18.19 3.32
N ARG A 4 23.95 19.05 3.21
CA ARG A 4 22.61 18.64 2.73
C ARG A 4 22.64 18.17 1.27
N SER A 5 23.39 18.88 0.43
CA SER A 5 23.56 18.48 -0.98
C SER A 5 24.28 17.13 -1.09
N TRP A 6 25.29 16.89 -0.26
CA TRP A 6 25.99 15.61 -0.20
C TRP A 6 25.06 14.46 0.19
N LEU A 7 24.21 14.64 1.22
CA LEU A 7 23.21 13.64 1.62
C LEU A 7 22.23 13.31 0.49
N LEU A 8 21.78 14.30 -0.27
CA LEU A 8 20.91 14.07 -1.44
C LEU A 8 21.62 13.27 -2.51
N LEU A 9 22.88 13.62 -2.83
CA LEU A 9 23.69 12.87 -3.81
C LEU A 9 23.88 11.42 -3.36
N GLN A 10 24.23 11.18 -2.10
CA GLN A 10 24.35 9.83 -1.53
C GLN A 10 23.04 9.05 -1.66
N GLY A 11 21.90 9.70 -1.40
CA GLY A 11 20.57 9.08 -1.56
C GLY A 11 20.24 8.69 -3.01
N THR A 12 20.79 9.39 -4.00
CA THR A 12 20.54 9.07 -5.41
C THR A 12 21.39 7.92 -5.95
N GLU A 13 22.55 7.63 -5.36
CA GLU A 13 23.46 6.57 -5.83
C GLU A 13 22.80 5.18 -5.87
N THR A 14 21.93 4.88 -4.91
CA THR A 14 21.22 3.59 -4.82
C THR A 14 19.74 3.68 -5.19
N LEU A 15 19.29 4.81 -5.74
CA LEU A 15 17.87 5.05 -6.00
C LEU A 15 17.28 4.02 -6.95
N SER A 16 17.96 3.72 -8.05
CA SER A 16 17.47 2.75 -9.04
C SER A 16 17.29 1.35 -8.43
N LEU A 17 18.25 0.89 -7.63
CA LEU A 17 18.19 -0.41 -6.95
C LEU A 17 17.01 -0.48 -5.97
N ARG A 18 16.78 0.61 -5.22
CA ARG A 18 15.66 0.68 -4.28
C ARG A 18 14.31 0.69 -5.00
N VAL A 19 14.15 1.53 -6.02
CA VAL A 19 12.90 1.60 -6.79
C VAL A 19 12.59 0.28 -7.50
N GLU A 20 13.58 -0.38 -8.07
CA GLU A 20 13.40 -1.70 -8.66
C GLU A 20 12.90 -2.72 -7.63
N ARG A 21 13.49 -2.75 -6.43
CA ARG A 21 13.04 -3.64 -5.35
C ARG A 21 11.63 -3.31 -4.89
N HIS A 22 11.26 -2.02 -4.75
CA HIS A 22 9.90 -1.61 -4.43
C HIS A 22 8.90 -2.14 -5.45
N VAL A 23 9.17 -1.95 -6.73
CA VAL A 23 8.29 -2.42 -7.83
C VAL A 23 8.10 -3.94 -7.77
N GLN A 24 9.21 -4.69 -7.62
CA GLN A 24 9.16 -6.14 -7.52
C GLN A 24 8.31 -6.60 -6.34
N ASN A 25 8.49 -5.99 -5.17
CA ASN A 25 7.72 -6.32 -3.98
C ASN A 25 6.25 -5.95 -4.13
N VAL A 26 5.93 -4.75 -4.66
CA VAL A 26 4.54 -4.32 -4.90
C VAL A 26 3.79 -5.31 -5.78
N LEU A 27 4.36 -5.72 -6.90
CA LEU A 27 3.70 -6.65 -7.82
C LEU A 27 3.39 -7.99 -7.15
N LYS A 28 4.32 -8.52 -6.35
CA LYS A 28 4.12 -9.76 -5.59
C LYS A 28 3.06 -9.62 -4.49
N VAL A 29 3.04 -8.47 -3.80
CA VAL A 29 1.99 -8.18 -2.80
C VAL A 29 0.63 -8.08 -3.48
N ILE A 30 0.52 -7.42 -4.63
CA ILE A 30 -0.72 -7.34 -5.40
C ILE A 30 -1.20 -8.74 -5.81
N ASP A 31 -0.29 -9.59 -6.28
CA ASP A 31 -0.65 -10.96 -6.67
C ASP A 31 -1.12 -11.80 -5.47
N TYR A 32 -0.50 -11.63 -4.30
CA TYR A 32 -0.97 -12.23 -3.06
C TYR A 32 -2.37 -11.70 -2.68
N LEU A 33 -2.59 -10.38 -2.67
CA LEU A 33 -3.86 -9.77 -2.29
C LEU A 33 -5.03 -10.20 -3.19
N LYS A 34 -4.79 -10.49 -4.46
CA LYS A 34 -5.81 -11.05 -5.38
C LYS A 34 -6.35 -12.41 -4.93
N THR A 35 -5.60 -13.13 -4.11
CA THR A 35 -6.00 -14.46 -3.59
C THR A 35 -6.74 -14.38 -2.26
N VAL A 36 -6.79 -13.21 -1.63
CA VAL A 36 -7.35 -13.00 -0.29
C VAL A 36 -8.84 -12.67 -0.40
N PRO A 37 -9.75 -13.51 0.18
CA PRO A 37 -11.20 -13.30 0.05
C PRO A 37 -11.74 -12.04 0.72
N GLU A 38 -11.03 -11.52 1.72
CA GLU A 38 -11.38 -10.32 2.46
C GLU A 38 -11.08 -9.02 1.70
N VAL A 39 -10.33 -9.10 0.59
CA VAL A 39 -10.02 -7.96 -0.28
C VAL A 39 -11.15 -7.79 -1.30
N GLU A 40 -11.74 -6.60 -1.36
CA GLU A 40 -12.82 -6.27 -2.30
C GLU A 40 -12.26 -5.73 -3.63
N SER A 41 -11.30 -4.84 -3.54
CA SER A 41 -10.70 -4.19 -4.71
C SER A 41 -9.23 -3.86 -4.47
N ILE A 42 -8.47 -3.73 -5.56
CA ILE A 42 -7.07 -3.28 -5.52
C ILE A 42 -6.91 -2.16 -6.56
N SER A 43 -6.38 -1.03 -6.13
CA SER A 43 -6.15 0.13 -7.00
C SER A 43 -4.65 0.30 -7.27
N HIS A 44 -4.18 -0.32 -8.36
CA HIS A 44 -2.83 -0.12 -8.91
C HIS A 44 -2.89 -0.15 -10.43
N PRO A 45 -2.18 0.74 -11.15
CA PRO A 45 -2.30 0.84 -12.60
C PRO A 45 -1.74 -0.36 -13.38
N SER A 46 -0.98 -1.26 -12.74
CA SER A 46 -0.54 -2.51 -13.38
C SER A 46 -1.66 -3.53 -13.60
N ILE A 47 -2.82 -3.35 -12.96
CA ILE A 47 -3.93 -4.31 -13.04
C ILE A 47 -4.61 -4.18 -14.40
N GLU A 48 -4.69 -5.31 -15.11
CA GLU A 48 -5.32 -5.37 -16.42
C GLU A 48 -6.82 -5.02 -16.36
N GLY A 49 -7.30 -4.36 -17.42
CA GLY A 49 -8.69 -3.91 -17.51
C GLY A 49 -8.98 -2.56 -16.84
N ARG A 50 -8.05 -1.99 -16.09
CA ARG A 50 -8.19 -0.61 -15.60
C ARG A 50 -7.99 0.39 -16.74
N LYS A 51 -8.73 1.50 -16.68
CA LYS A 51 -8.66 2.59 -17.67
C LYS A 51 -7.28 3.23 -17.80
N ASP A 52 -6.46 3.13 -16.76
CA ASP A 52 -5.11 3.71 -16.65
C ASP A 52 -3.99 2.69 -17.00
N ASN A 53 -4.30 1.43 -17.25
CA ASN A 53 -3.32 0.38 -17.52
C ASN A 53 -2.50 0.61 -18.79
N ASP A 54 -3.13 1.10 -19.87
CA ASP A 54 -2.40 1.40 -21.12
C ASP A 54 -1.43 2.57 -20.95
N LEU A 55 -1.82 3.59 -20.18
CA LEU A 55 -0.94 4.71 -19.84
C LEU A 55 0.22 4.25 -18.93
N TYR A 56 -0.08 3.36 -17.99
CA TYR A 56 0.94 2.74 -17.14
C TYR A 56 1.99 1.99 -17.98
N LYS A 57 1.57 1.12 -18.88
CA LYS A 57 2.48 0.39 -19.78
C LYS A 57 3.32 1.32 -20.66
N LYS A 58 2.74 2.43 -21.10
CA LYS A 58 3.39 3.41 -21.97
C LYS A 58 4.43 4.28 -21.25
N TYR A 59 4.09 4.77 -20.03
CA TYR A 59 4.89 5.78 -19.35
C TYR A 59 5.75 5.23 -18.20
N PHE A 60 5.44 4.03 -17.71
CA PHE A 60 6.14 3.39 -16.60
C PHE A 60 6.71 2.01 -16.98
N PRO A 61 7.58 1.93 -17.99
CA PRO A 61 8.12 0.65 -18.47
C PRO A 61 8.90 -0.12 -17.39
N ASN A 62 9.43 0.60 -16.39
CA ASN A 62 10.19 0.04 -15.27
C ASN A 62 9.35 -0.13 -13.98
N GLY A 63 8.02 0.09 -14.06
CA GLY A 63 7.11 -0.08 -12.94
C GLY A 63 6.64 1.22 -12.28
N GLY A 64 5.54 1.16 -11.53
CA GLY A 64 4.77 2.30 -11.00
C GLY A 64 5.13 2.74 -9.58
N GLY A 65 6.25 2.30 -9.03
CA GLY A 65 6.68 2.71 -7.68
C GLY A 65 6.19 1.79 -6.56
N SER A 66 6.09 2.34 -5.34
CA SER A 66 5.90 1.58 -4.11
C SER A 66 4.50 1.65 -3.50
N ILE A 67 3.64 2.53 -4.01
CA ILE A 67 2.36 2.89 -3.37
C ILE A 67 1.19 2.33 -4.17
N PHE A 68 0.22 1.77 -3.43
CA PHE A 68 -1.09 1.42 -3.95
C PHE A 68 -2.12 1.39 -2.83
N THR A 69 -3.39 1.26 -3.18
CA THR A 69 -4.48 1.08 -2.22
C THR A 69 -5.26 -0.19 -2.52
N PHE A 70 -5.91 -0.72 -1.50
CA PHE A 70 -6.89 -1.78 -1.63
C PHE A 70 -8.02 -1.56 -0.63
N ASP A 71 -9.18 -2.09 -0.94
CA ASP A 71 -10.35 -2.03 -0.07
C ASP A 71 -10.56 -3.38 0.61
N ILE A 72 -10.86 -3.33 1.90
CA ILE A 72 -11.11 -4.50 2.74
C ILE A 72 -12.59 -4.56 3.12
N LYS A 73 -13.16 -5.75 3.11
CA LYS A 73 -14.54 -6.00 3.57
C LYS A 73 -14.68 -5.65 5.05
N GLY A 74 -15.87 -5.12 5.43
CA GLY A 74 -16.17 -4.76 6.81
C GLY A 74 -15.83 -3.32 7.20
N GLY A 75 -15.35 -2.51 6.23
CA GLY A 75 -15.18 -1.07 6.39
C GLY A 75 -14.13 -0.67 7.43
N LYS A 76 -14.37 0.48 8.11
CA LYS A 76 -13.41 1.12 9.01
C LYS A 76 -12.96 0.23 10.17
N ASP A 77 -13.86 -0.50 10.78
CA ASP A 77 -13.51 -1.33 11.93
C ASP A 77 -12.66 -2.54 11.52
N ALA A 78 -12.97 -3.13 10.37
CA ALA A 78 -12.16 -4.20 9.77
C ALA A 78 -10.75 -3.70 9.40
N ALA A 79 -10.66 -2.53 8.78
CA ALA A 79 -9.37 -1.90 8.44
C ALA A 79 -8.53 -1.64 9.69
N ARG A 80 -9.15 -1.20 10.78
CA ARG A 80 -8.47 -0.99 12.06
C ARG A 80 -7.92 -2.29 12.63
N VAL A 81 -8.75 -3.35 12.70
CA VAL A 81 -8.31 -4.66 13.21
C VAL A 81 -7.15 -5.20 12.39
N PHE A 82 -7.23 -5.09 11.06
CA PHE A 82 -6.15 -5.50 10.17
C PHE A 82 -4.84 -4.74 10.48
N ILE A 83 -4.88 -3.41 10.50
CA ILE A 83 -3.69 -2.57 10.72
C ILE A 83 -3.08 -2.75 12.10
N ASP A 84 -3.91 -2.85 13.15
CA ASP A 84 -3.45 -3.00 14.53
C ASP A 84 -2.73 -4.34 14.78
N ASN A 85 -2.85 -5.31 13.86
CA ASN A 85 -2.20 -6.62 13.94
C ASN A 85 -1.04 -6.80 12.92
N LEU A 86 -0.58 -5.72 12.31
CA LEU A 86 0.67 -5.69 11.54
C LEU A 86 1.84 -5.34 12.47
N HIS A 87 2.97 -6.03 12.27
CA HIS A 87 4.18 -5.86 13.10
C HIS A 87 5.38 -5.34 12.32
N LEU A 88 5.48 -5.68 11.04
CA LEU A 88 6.52 -5.20 10.13
C LEU A 88 6.20 -3.79 9.63
N PHE A 89 4.94 -3.58 9.23
CA PHE A 89 4.47 -2.30 8.71
C PHE A 89 4.43 -1.24 9.81
N SER A 90 4.92 -0.04 9.50
CA SER A 90 4.78 1.11 10.38
C SER A 90 3.57 1.97 9.99
N LEU A 91 2.79 2.41 10.98
CA LEU A 91 1.66 3.34 10.76
C LEU A 91 2.22 4.74 10.51
N LEU A 92 2.51 5.06 9.27
CA LEU A 92 3.12 6.30 8.83
C LEU A 92 2.80 6.59 7.36
N ALA A 93 2.58 7.88 7.04
CA ALA A 93 2.42 8.35 5.67
C ALA A 93 3.75 8.82 5.10
N ASN A 94 4.30 8.09 4.12
CA ASN A 94 5.48 8.47 3.34
C ASN A 94 5.42 7.82 1.96
N VAL A 95 6.36 8.14 1.08
CA VAL A 95 6.49 7.62 -0.28
C VAL A 95 7.85 6.99 -0.46
N ALA A 96 7.89 5.73 -0.88
CA ALA A 96 9.11 4.98 -1.18
C ALA A 96 10.14 4.98 -0.03
N ASP A 97 9.64 4.86 1.19
CA ASP A 97 10.49 4.61 2.36
C ASP A 97 11.13 3.23 2.26
N ALA A 98 12.31 3.05 2.82
CA ALA A 98 12.96 1.73 2.89
C ALA A 98 12.12 0.71 3.67
N LYS A 99 11.32 1.18 4.66
CA LYS A 99 10.36 0.38 5.43
C LYS A 99 9.00 0.33 4.75
N SER A 100 8.33 -0.80 4.92
CA SER A 100 6.90 -0.93 4.57
C SER A 100 6.03 -0.12 5.51
N LEU A 101 5.10 0.64 4.93
CA LEU A 101 4.22 1.58 5.63
C LEU A 101 2.78 1.31 5.30
N VAL A 102 1.89 1.56 6.26
CA VAL A 102 0.45 1.42 6.12
C VAL A 102 -0.25 2.63 6.71
N ILE A 103 -1.34 3.06 6.07
CA ILE A 103 -2.31 3.99 6.67
C ILE A 103 -3.73 3.60 6.27
N HIS A 104 -4.70 4.05 7.08
CA HIS A 104 -6.11 4.11 6.75
C HIS A 104 -6.46 5.57 6.41
N PRO A 105 -6.54 5.97 5.13
CA PRO A 105 -6.66 7.36 4.72
C PRO A 105 -7.83 8.08 5.37
N ALA A 106 -9.02 7.47 5.40
CA ALA A 106 -10.23 8.07 5.94
C ALA A 106 -10.15 8.44 7.44
N SER A 107 -9.27 7.79 8.22
CA SER A 107 -9.09 8.13 9.66
C SER A 107 -7.79 8.86 9.97
N THR A 108 -6.92 9.07 8.98
CA THR A 108 -5.62 9.70 9.18
C THR A 108 -5.46 10.94 8.30
N THR A 109 -4.98 10.79 7.08
CA THR A 109 -4.64 11.91 6.18
C THR A 109 -5.87 12.68 5.68
N HIS A 110 -7.04 12.05 5.64
CA HIS A 110 -8.31 12.62 5.16
C HIS A 110 -9.38 12.66 6.26
N SER A 111 -8.97 12.67 7.53
CA SER A 111 -9.88 12.57 8.68
C SER A 111 -10.81 13.77 8.87
N GLN A 112 -10.58 14.89 8.16
CA GLN A 112 -11.41 16.09 8.20
C GLN A 112 -12.44 16.14 7.06
N GLU A 113 -12.39 15.21 6.12
CA GLU A 113 -13.29 15.13 4.98
C GLU A 113 -14.58 14.40 5.36
N THR A 114 -15.67 14.79 4.72
CA THR A 114 -16.96 14.11 4.84
C THR A 114 -16.96 12.80 4.08
N LEU A 115 -17.93 11.92 4.36
CA LEU A 115 -18.06 10.65 3.63
C LEU A 115 -18.26 10.86 2.13
N GLU A 116 -19.02 11.89 1.74
CA GLU A 116 -19.27 12.24 0.33
C GLU A 116 -17.98 12.68 -0.37
N GLU A 117 -17.19 13.54 0.28
CA GLU A 117 -15.88 13.97 -0.25
C GLU A 117 -14.89 12.83 -0.40
N LEU A 118 -14.87 11.89 0.56
CA LEU A 118 -14.04 10.69 0.48
C LEU A 118 -14.45 9.80 -0.68
N GLU A 119 -15.76 9.56 -0.87
CA GLU A 119 -16.28 8.74 -1.97
C GLU A 119 -15.99 9.36 -3.33
N ASP A 120 -16.12 10.68 -3.49
CA ASP A 120 -15.76 11.42 -4.71
C ASP A 120 -14.28 11.25 -5.07
N GLN A 121 -13.40 11.09 -4.08
CA GLN A 121 -11.97 10.81 -4.26
C GLN A 121 -11.66 9.32 -4.44
N GLY A 122 -12.66 8.44 -4.35
CA GLY A 122 -12.49 6.99 -4.43
C GLY A 122 -11.85 6.39 -3.16
N ILE A 123 -12.03 7.05 -2.01
CA ILE A 123 -11.59 6.57 -0.70
C ILE A 123 -12.80 6.02 0.05
N HIS A 124 -12.88 4.70 0.16
CA HIS A 124 -13.95 4.03 0.90
C HIS A 124 -13.58 3.85 2.37
N GLN A 125 -14.56 3.47 3.19
CA GLN A 125 -14.33 3.23 4.63
C GLN A 125 -13.41 2.03 4.91
N GLY A 126 -13.24 1.13 3.97
CA GLY A 126 -12.32 -0.01 4.03
C GLY A 126 -10.99 0.22 3.30
N THR A 127 -10.75 1.43 2.76
CA THR A 127 -9.54 1.69 1.98
C THR A 127 -8.29 1.72 2.85
N ILE A 128 -7.33 0.87 2.51
CA ILE A 128 -5.99 0.81 3.12
C ILE A 128 -4.97 1.21 2.06
N ARG A 129 -4.05 2.10 2.42
CA ARG A 129 -2.92 2.49 1.57
C ARG A 129 -1.65 1.85 2.10
N LEU A 130 -0.94 1.16 1.22
CA LEU A 130 0.38 0.61 1.48
C LEU A 130 1.46 1.39 0.72
N SER A 131 2.62 1.55 1.35
CA SER A 131 3.88 1.88 0.70
C SER A 131 4.85 0.75 0.99
N ILE A 132 5.08 -0.10 0.01
CA ILE A 132 5.86 -1.32 0.17
C ILE A 132 7.36 -0.99 0.19
N GLY A 133 8.05 -1.49 1.19
CA GLY A 133 9.47 -1.25 1.42
C GLY A 133 10.39 -2.25 0.71
N LEU A 134 11.62 -2.34 1.23
CA LEU A 134 12.71 -3.13 0.66
C LEU A 134 12.90 -4.48 1.35
N GLU A 135 12.10 -4.79 2.36
CA GLU A 135 12.19 -5.99 3.17
C GLU A 135 12.06 -7.26 2.32
N ASN A 136 12.36 -8.41 2.89
CA ASN A 136 12.10 -9.67 2.22
C ASN A 136 10.60 -9.80 1.93
N ILE A 137 10.26 -10.20 0.72
CA ILE A 137 8.87 -10.31 0.29
C ILE A 137 8.07 -11.33 1.10
N ASP A 138 8.69 -12.41 1.54
CA ASP A 138 8.03 -13.43 2.32
C ASP A 138 7.64 -12.89 3.71
N ASP A 139 8.50 -12.07 4.34
CA ASP A 139 8.21 -11.40 5.61
C ASP A 139 7.07 -10.37 5.46
N ILE A 140 7.04 -9.63 4.34
CA ILE A 140 5.95 -8.69 4.03
C ILE A 140 4.62 -9.43 3.92
N ILE A 141 4.58 -10.55 3.18
CA ILE A 141 3.38 -11.35 2.99
C ILE A 141 2.94 -12.01 4.30
N GLU A 142 3.87 -12.53 5.10
CA GLU A 142 3.57 -13.12 6.40
C GLU A 142 2.94 -12.10 7.37
N ASP A 143 3.44 -10.87 7.37
CA ASP A 143 2.88 -9.79 8.20
C ASP A 143 1.46 -9.41 7.74
N LEU A 144 1.24 -9.28 6.43
CA LEU A 144 -0.10 -9.04 5.88
C LEU A 144 -1.08 -10.18 6.22
N GLU A 145 -0.63 -11.44 6.13
CA GLU A 145 -1.45 -12.59 6.51
C GLU A 145 -1.80 -12.59 8.00
N SER A 146 -0.91 -12.09 8.87
CA SER A 146 -1.19 -11.90 10.30
C SER A 146 -2.34 -10.94 10.52
N GLY A 147 -2.37 -9.81 9.81
CA GLY A 147 -3.49 -8.86 9.83
C GLY A 147 -4.80 -9.48 9.32
N PHE A 148 -4.77 -10.21 8.20
CA PHE A 148 -5.97 -10.90 7.68
C PHE A 148 -6.46 -12.03 8.60
N LYS A 149 -5.56 -12.74 9.26
CA LYS A 149 -5.92 -13.76 10.25
C LYS A 149 -6.68 -13.14 11.42
N ALA A 150 -6.17 -12.05 11.98
CA ALA A 150 -6.86 -11.33 13.05
C ALA A 150 -8.24 -10.81 12.60
N LEU A 151 -8.34 -10.33 11.35
CA LEU A 151 -9.61 -9.90 10.78
C LEU A 151 -10.62 -11.06 10.67
N ARG A 152 -10.22 -12.24 10.19
CA ARG A 152 -11.07 -13.44 10.12
C ARG A 152 -11.55 -13.86 11.52
N GLU A 153 -10.67 -13.83 12.51
CA GLU A 153 -10.97 -14.15 13.90
C GLU A 153 -11.96 -13.15 14.53
N SER A 154 -11.91 -11.88 14.11
CA SER A 154 -12.85 -10.84 14.58
C SER A 154 -14.27 -11.00 14.03
N GLY A 155 -14.45 -11.68 12.90
CA GLY A 155 -15.73 -11.87 12.22
C GLY A 155 -16.30 -10.61 11.54
N LEU A 156 -15.50 -9.55 11.38
CA LEU A 156 -15.93 -8.27 10.78
C LEU A 156 -15.97 -8.29 9.25
N ALA A 157 -15.17 -9.13 8.59
CA ALA A 157 -15.12 -9.25 7.13
C ALA A 157 -16.11 -10.30 6.60
N LYS A 158 -17.41 -10.06 6.78
CA LYS A 158 -18.47 -10.95 6.28
C LYS A 158 -19.09 -10.40 5.01
#